data_081dd7ff31afb98e58e762e750649b38
#
_entry.id   081dd7ff31afb98e58e762e750649b38
#
_cell.length_a   1.000
_cell.length_b   1.000
_cell.length_c   1.000
_cell.angle_alpha   90.00
_cell.angle_beta   90.00
_cell.angle_gamma   90.00
#
_symmetry.space_group_name_H-M   'P 1'
#
loop_
_entity.id
_entity.type
_entity.pdbx_description
1 polymer ?
#
loop_
_entity_poly.entity_id
_entity_poly.type
_entity_poly.pdbx_seq_one_letter_code
_entity_poly.pdbx_strand_id
1 'polypeptide(L)'
;MPCNVIAITNQKGGVGKTTTCTNLGIGLATEGKKVLLVDCDPQGSLTISLGYPQPDQLPVTLSSVLGKTMNDTALSTQEGILHHSEGVDLMPANIELSGLEVSLVNVMSREKILKQYLDGIKSGYDYILMDCMPSLGMLTVNTLAAADSVLIPVQAQYLSAKGLEQLLQTINNCLLYTSDAADE
;
A
#
# COMPACT_ATOMS: atom_id res chain seq x y z
N MET A 1 -9.30 2.08 -19.19
CA MET A 1 -8.55 3.22 -18.62
C MET A 1 -7.30 2.65 -17.95
N PRO A 2 -6.19 3.39 -17.82
CA PRO A 2 -5.07 2.92 -17.02
C PRO A 2 -5.53 2.77 -15.56
N CYS A 3 -4.95 1.80 -14.83
CA CYS A 3 -5.20 1.62 -13.40
C CYS A 3 -4.69 2.85 -12.63
N ASN A 4 -5.45 3.33 -11.65
CA ASN A 4 -5.02 4.39 -10.74
C ASN A 4 -4.56 3.77 -9.41
N VAL A 5 -3.30 3.98 -9.04
CA VAL A 5 -2.74 3.54 -7.77
C VAL A 5 -2.72 4.70 -6.78
N ILE A 6 -3.43 4.57 -5.66
CA ILE A 6 -3.65 5.64 -4.67
C ILE A 6 -3.09 5.21 -3.32
N ALA A 7 -2.12 5.95 -2.78
CA ALA A 7 -1.66 5.76 -1.41
C ALA A 7 -2.52 6.56 -0.42
N ILE A 8 -3.07 5.91 0.60
CA ILE A 8 -3.83 6.55 1.68
C ILE A 8 -2.91 6.64 2.89
N THR A 9 -2.34 7.80 3.13
CA THR A 9 -1.25 7.98 4.09
C THR A 9 -1.44 9.19 5.00
N ASN A 10 -0.99 9.08 6.23
CA ASN A 10 -0.75 10.16 7.19
C ASN A 10 0.11 9.61 8.32
N GLN A 11 1.09 10.38 8.80
CA GLN A 11 1.95 10.01 9.94
C GLN A 11 1.17 9.86 11.24
N LYS A 12 0.04 10.56 11.38
CA LYS A 12 -0.79 10.49 12.58
C LYS A 12 -1.62 9.21 12.57
N GLY A 13 -1.56 8.45 13.67
CA GLY A 13 -2.48 7.33 13.93
C GLY A 13 -3.92 7.81 14.20
N GLY A 14 -4.92 6.97 13.90
CA GLY A 14 -6.31 7.25 14.23
C GLY A 14 -7.01 8.34 13.41
N VAL A 15 -6.44 8.79 12.27
CA VAL A 15 -7.05 9.80 11.39
C VAL A 15 -8.03 9.21 10.37
N GLY A 16 -8.25 7.90 10.40
CA GLY A 16 -9.21 7.21 9.53
C GLY A 16 -8.63 6.72 8.21
N LYS A 17 -7.32 6.45 8.09
CA LYS A 17 -6.70 5.89 6.87
C LYS A 17 -7.38 4.60 6.44
N THR A 18 -7.37 3.58 7.29
CA THR A 18 -7.98 2.27 7.04
C THR A 18 -9.47 2.39 6.74
N THR A 19 -10.21 3.20 7.53
CA THR A 19 -11.63 3.46 7.30
C THR A 19 -11.88 4.09 5.93
N THR A 20 -11.05 5.06 5.54
CA THR A 20 -11.14 5.70 4.22
C THR A 20 -10.82 4.70 3.11
N CYS A 21 -9.76 3.89 3.26
CA CYS A 21 -9.37 2.88 2.30
C CYS A 21 -10.51 1.88 2.05
N THR A 22 -11.04 1.30 3.12
CA THR A 22 -12.12 0.31 3.05
C THR A 22 -13.38 0.89 2.38
N ASN A 23 -13.87 2.04 2.87
CA ASN A 23 -15.13 2.59 2.37
C ASN A 23 -15.00 3.14 0.94
N LEU A 24 -13.87 3.77 0.59
CA LEU A 24 -13.63 4.24 -0.78
C LEU A 24 -13.55 3.03 -1.74
N GLY A 25 -12.84 1.97 -1.34
CA GLY A 25 -12.72 0.77 -2.17
C GLY A 25 -14.06 0.09 -2.42
N ILE A 26 -14.84 -0.14 -1.38
CA ILE A 26 -16.19 -0.73 -1.49
C ILE A 26 -17.11 0.18 -2.30
N GLY A 27 -17.06 1.50 -2.08
CA GLY A 27 -17.82 2.47 -2.87
C GLY A 27 -17.50 2.41 -4.35
N LEU A 28 -16.22 2.34 -4.72
CA LEU A 28 -15.79 2.18 -6.12
C LEU A 28 -16.25 0.83 -6.72
N ALA A 29 -16.18 -0.25 -5.94
CA ALA A 29 -16.66 -1.57 -6.38
C ALA A 29 -18.17 -1.56 -6.62
N THR A 30 -18.95 -0.87 -5.78
CA THR A 30 -20.40 -0.66 -5.96
C THR A 30 -20.71 0.08 -7.25
N GLU A 31 -19.82 0.97 -7.71
CA GLU A 31 -19.89 1.66 -9.00
C GLU A 31 -19.36 0.80 -10.18
N GLY A 32 -19.14 -0.49 -9.95
CA GLY A 32 -18.70 -1.45 -10.96
C GLY A 32 -17.22 -1.40 -11.34
N LYS A 33 -16.38 -0.78 -10.51
CA LYS A 33 -14.92 -0.75 -10.71
C LYS A 33 -14.27 -2.01 -10.14
N LYS A 34 -13.22 -2.47 -10.79
CA LYS A 34 -12.33 -3.52 -10.26
C LYS A 34 -11.32 -2.89 -9.32
N VAL A 35 -11.40 -3.23 -8.03
CA VAL A 35 -10.62 -2.58 -6.97
C VAL A 35 -9.80 -3.60 -6.20
N LEU A 36 -8.49 -3.32 -6.06
CA LEU A 36 -7.61 -4.02 -5.13
C LEU A 36 -7.29 -3.10 -3.95
N LEU A 37 -7.52 -3.60 -2.75
CA LEU A 37 -7.08 -2.99 -1.50
C LEU A 37 -5.78 -3.66 -1.07
N VAL A 38 -4.74 -2.90 -0.77
CA VAL A 38 -3.44 -3.41 -0.32
C VAL A 38 -3.18 -2.93 1.09
N ASP A 39 -3.09 -3.85 2.03
CA ASP A 39 -2.72 -3.54 3.41
C ASP A 39 -1.20 -3.40 3.50
N CYS A 40 -0.72 -2.19 3.78
CA CYS A 40 0.71 -1.87 3.91
C CYS A 40 1.10 -1.57 5.37
N ASP A 41 0.25 -1.97 6.33
CA ASP A 41 0.53 -1.85 7.75
C ASP A 41 0.78 -3.25 8.36
N PRO A 42 1.94 -3.50 9.01
CA PRO A 42 2.21 -4.76 9.72
C PRO A 42 1.15 -5.13 10.77
N GLN A 43 0.36 -4.16 11.24
CA GLN A 43 -0.73 -4.42 12.17
C GLN A 43 -1.93 -5.12 11.52
N GLY A 44 -1.99 -5.20 10.19
CA GLY A 44 -3.05 -5.88 9.46
C GLY A 44 -4.44 -5.26 9.67
N SER A 45 -4.51 -3.96 9.92
CA SER A 45 -5.77 -3.30 10.30
C SER A 45 -6.81 -3.34 9.18
N LEU A 46 -6.41 -3.14 7.93
CA LEU A 46 -7.28 -3.27 6.77
C LEU A 46 -7.74 -4.73 6.60
N THR A 47 -6.81 -5.68 6.73
CA THR A 47 -7.05 -7.12 6.66
C THR A 47 -8.10 -7.56 7.67
N ILE A 48 -7.95 -7.13 8.93
CA ILE A 48 -8.91 -7.42 10.01
C ILE A 48 -10.27 -6.79 9.71
N SER A 49 -10.31 -5.54 9.23
CA SER A 49 -11.56 -4.83 8.95
C SER A 49 -12.38 -5.47 7.83
N LEU A 50 -11.74 -6.23 6.96
CA LEU A 50 -12.37 -6.99 5.86
C LEU A 50 -12.64 -8.46 6.24
N GLY A 51 -12.71 -8.79 7.54
CA GLY A 51 -13.20 -10.08 8.02
C GLY A 51 -12.14 -11.17 8.16
N TYR A 52 -10.85 -10.82 8.14
CA TYR A 52 -9.74 -11.76 8.40
C TYR A 52 -9.11 -11.48 9.77
N PRO A 53 -9.71 -11.94 10.89
CA PRO A 53 -9.33 -11.52 12.26
C PRO A 53 -7.99 -12.08 12.73
N GLN A 54 -7.40 -13.01 11.99
CA GLN A 54 -6.12 -13.66 12.32
C GLN A 54 -5.16 -13.58 11.11
N PRO A 55 -4.63 -12.40 10.79
CA PRO A 55 -3.77 -12.19 9.62
C PRO A 55 -2.52 -13.07 9.62
N ASP A 56 -1.97 -13.38 10.81
CA ASP A 56 -0.77 -14.20 10.97
C ASP A 56 -0.97 -15.68 10.59
N GLN A 57 -2.22 -16.12 10.40
CA GLN A 57 -2.53 -17.46 9.93
C GLN A 57 -2.75 -17.54 8.41
N LEU A 58 -2.71 -16.41 7.71
CA LEU A 58 -2.84 -16.39 6.26
C LEU A 58 -1.57 -16.96 5.61
N PRO A 59 -1.72 -17.88 4.65
CA PRO A 59 -0.56 -18.58 4.06
C PRO A 59 0.29 -17.69 3.17
N VAL A 60 -0.31 -16.66 2.59
CA VAL A 60 0.36 -15.69 1.70
C VAL A 60 -0.14 -14.29 2.03
N THR A 61 0.79 -13.37 2.24
CA THR A 61 0.55 -11.96 2.56
C THR A 61 1.44 -11.06 1.72
N LEU A 62 1.29 -9.76 1.85
CA LEU A 62 2.14 -8.78 1.16
C LEU A 62 3.63 -9.05 1.44
N SER A 63 4.01 -9.46 2.66
CA SER A 63 5.41 -9.78 2.97
C SER A 63 5.93 -10.94 2.12
N SER A 64 5.11 -11.96 1.90
CA SER A 64 5.47 -13.13 1.09
C SER A 64 5.72 -12.76 -0.37
N VAL A 65 4.83 -11.96 -0.97
CA VAL A 65 4.95 -11.58 -2.39
C VAL A 65 6.08 -10.58 -2.63
N LEU A 66 6.27 -9.62 -1.71
CA LEU A 66 7.41 -8.69 -1.79
C LEU A 66 8.75 -9.43 -1.60
N GLY A 67 8.82 -10.41 -0.70
CA GLY A 67 10.00 -11.25 -0.53
C GLY A 67 10.35 -12.02 -1.80
N LYS A 68 9.36 -12.55 -2.53
CA LYS A 68 9.56 -13.18 -3.85
C LYS A 68 10.02 -12.17 -4.91
N THR A 69 9.42 -10.97 -4.91
CA THR A 69 9.81 -9.89 -5.83
C THR A 69 11.27 -9.48 -5.63
N MET A 70 11.72 -9.33 -4.37
CA MET A 70 13.11 -9.01 -4.02
C MET A 70 14.11 -10.06 -4.52
N ASN A 71 13.70 -11.32 -4.65
CA ASN A 71 14.54 -12.44 -5.08
C ASN A 71 14.29 -12.84 -6.54
N ASP A 72 13.62 -12.01 -7.33
CA ASP A 72 13.24 -12.29 -8.74
C ASP A 72 12.59 -13.68 -8.92
N THR A 73 11.83 -14.12 -7.91
CA THR A 73 11.12 -15.39 -7.94
C THR A 73 9.77 -15.22 -8.64
N ALA A 74 9.44 -16.16 -9.52
CA ALA A 74 8.18 -16.12 -10.26
C ALA A 74 6.96 -16.02 -9.33
N LEU A 75 6.06 -15.09 -9.64
CA LEU A 75 4.82 -14.83 -8.94
C LEU A 75 3.62 -15.07 -9.87
N SER A 76 2.57 -15.69 -9.35
CA SER A 76 1.27 -15.65 -10.00
C SER A 76 0.60 -14.29 -9.78
N THR A 77 -0.10 -13.77 -10.79
CA THR A 77 -0.82 -12.49 -10.69
C THR A 77 -1.94 -12.49 -9.63
N GLN A 78 -2.38 -13.66 -9.19
CA GLN A 78 -3.43 -13.83 -8.16
C GLN A 78 -2.86 -14.35 -6.83
N GLU A 79 -1.54 -14.46 -6.70
CA GLU A 79 -0.93 -15.02 -5.49
C GLU A 79 -1.19 -14.15 -4.28
N GLY A 80 -1.83 -14.69 -3.26
CA GLY A 80 -2.17 -14.01 -2.01
C GLY A 80 -3.36 -13.05 -2.08
N ILE A 81 -3.98 -12.88 -3.25
CA ILE A 81 -5.16 -12.01 -3.38
C ILE A 81 -6.40 -12.75 -2.88
N LEU A 82 -7.11 -12.11 -1.96
CA LEU A 82 -8.35 -12.60 -1.35
C LEU A 82 -9.53 -11.84 -1.94
N HIS A 83 -10.58 -12.57 -2.34
CA HIS A 83 -11.80 -11.96 -2.87
C HIS A 83 -12.80 -11.72 -1.74
N HIS A 84 -13.28 -10.48 -1.60
CA HIS A 84 -14.24 -10.10 -0.57
C HIS A 84 -15.67 -10.00 -1.11
N SER A 85 -16.66 -10.33 -0.27
CA SER A 85 -18.09 -10.34 -0.66
C SER A 85 -18.63 -8.96 -1.08
N GLU A 86 -18.01 -7.87 -0.64
CA GLU A 86 -18.34 -6.50 -1.06
C GLU A 86 -17.77 -6.13 -2.45
N GLY A 87 -17.23 -7.10 -3.20
CA GLY A 87 -16.76 -6.91 -4.57
C GLY A 87 -15.37 -6.27 -4.71
N VAL A 88 -14.60 -6.20 -3.63
CA VAL A 88 -13.19 -5.77 -3.65
C VAL A 88 -12.27 -6.98 -3.49
N ASP A 89 -11.07 -6.86 -4.04
CA ASP A 89 -9.95 -7.76 -3.77
C ASP A 89 -9.06 -7.19 -2.67
N LEU A 90 -8.42 -8.06 -1.89
CA LEU A 90 -7.52 -7.69 -0.81
C LEU A 90 -6.18 -8.39 -0.97
N MET A 91 -5.08 -7.63 -0.93
CA MET A 91 -3.75 -8.13 -0.60
C MET A 91 -3.53 -7.91 0.90
N PRO A 92 -3.55 -8.99 1.71
CA PRO A 92 -3.47 -8.87 3.17
C PRO A 92 -2.05 -8.61 3.65
N ALA A 93 -1.93 -8.03 4.85
CA ALA A 93 -0.67 -7.93 5.59
C ALA A 93 -0.76 -8.62 6.95
N ASN A 94 0.41 -8.91 7.50
CA ASN A 94 0.58 -9.43 8.85
C ASN A 94 1.89 -8.89 9.45
N ILE A 95 2.21 -9.32 10.68
CA ILE A 95 3.38 -8.85 11.43
C ILE A 95 4.73 -9.11 10.70
N GLU A 96 4.80 -10.11 9.82
CA GLU A 96 6.01 -10.41 9.03
C GLU A 96 6.46 -9.25 8.16
N LEU A 97 5.53 -8.34 7.79
CA LEU A 97 5.84 -7.16 7.01
C LEU A 97 6.85 -6.23 7.72
N SER A 98 6.88 -6.23 9.07
CA SER A 98 7.90 -5.52 9.85
C SER A 98 9.31 -6.09 9.64
N GLY A 99 9.43 -7.41 9.54
CA GLY A 99 10.70 -8.08 9.25
C GLY A 99 11.19 -7.79 7.83
N LEU A 100 10.26 -7.73 6.88
CA LEU A 100 10.56 -7.35 5.50
C LEU A 100 11.10 -5.92 5.41
N GLU A 101 10.56 -4.97 6.17
CA GLU A 101 11.03 -3.58 6.19
C GLU A 101 12.52 -3.49 6.55
N VAL A 102 12.97 -4.30 7.52
CA VAL A 102 14.40 -4.39 7.88
C VAL A 102 15.22 -4.97 6.73
N SER A 103 14.70 -5.99 6.05
CA SER A 103 15.38 -6.65 4.93
C SER A 103 15.55 -5.72 3.73
N LEU A 104 14.60 -4.84 3.46
CA LEU A 104 14.64 -3.85 2.38
C LEU A 104 15.85 -2.92 2.46
N VAL A 105 16.39 -2.65 3.65
CA VAL A 105 17.53 -1.73 3.83
C VAL A 105 18.74 -2.10 2.98
N ASN A 106 18.96 -3.40 2.72
CA ASN A 106 20.12 -3.92 2.00
C ASN A 106 19.84 -4.25 0.52
N VAL A 107 18.67 -3.93 0.00
CA VAL A 107 18.27 -4.26 -1.38
C VAL A 107 18.52 -3.07 -2.31
N MET A 108 19.03 -3.33 -3.52
CA MET A 108 19.11 -2.29 -4.56
C MET A 108 17.72 -1.91 -5.04
N SER A 109 17.52 -0.62 -5.33
CA SER A 109 16.21 -0.07 -5.73
C SER A 109 15.08 -0.42 -4.76
N ARG A 110 15.43 -0.52 -3.49
CA ARG A 110 14.53 -0.94 -2.38
C ARG A 110 13.23 -0.15 -2.28
N GLU A 111 13.22 1.08 -2.77
CA GLU A 111 12.05 1.96 -2.80
C GLU A 111 11.04 1.59 -3.91
N LYS A 112 11.41 0.71 -4.85
CA LYS A 112 10.60 0.34 -6.03
C LYS A 112 10.04 -1.09 -5.97
N ILE A 113 10.29 -1.85 -4.91
CA ILE A 113 9.89 -3.27 -4.82
C ILE A 113 8.38 -3.43 -4.87
N LEU A 114 7.62 -2.60 -4.13
CA LEU A 114 6.16 -2.62 -4.20
C LEU A 114 5.65 -2.19 -5.58
N LYS A 115 6.28 -1.18 -6.19
CA LYS A 115 5.95 -0.76 -7.56
C LYS A 115 6.14 -1.90 -8.56
N GLN A 116 7.27 -2.60 -8.51
CA GLN A 116 7.56 -3.74 -9.37
C GLN A 116 6.49 -4.84 -9.23
N TYR A 117 6.08 -5.17 -8.01
CA TYR A 117 4.98 -6.10 -7.77
C TYR A 117 3.66 -5.62 -8.37
N LEU A 118 3.26 -4.38 -8.09
CA LEU A 118 2.00 -3.82 -8.57
C LEU A 118 1.97 -3.69 -10.10
N ASP A 119 3.08 -3.36 -10.75
CA ASP A 119 3.19 -3.30 -12.21
C ASP A 119 2.86 -4.65 -12.87
N GLY A 120 3.12 -5.77 -12.19
CA GLY A 120 2.78 -7.12 -12.65
C GLY A 120 1.29 -7.46 -12.59
N ILE A 121 0.51 -6.78 -11.75
CA ILE A 121 -0.90 -7.14 -11.48
C ILE A 121 -1.90 -6.03 -11.83
N LYS A 122 -1.46 -4.77 -11.94
CA LYS A 122 -2.34 -3.59 -12.11
C LYS A 122 -3.25 -3.63 -13.34
N SER A 123 -2.88 -4.41 -14.36
CA SER A 123 -3.72 -4.57 -15.57
C SER A 123 -5.08 -5.21 -15.30
N GLY A 124 -5.23 -5.88 -14.16
CA GLY A 124 -6.47 -6.51 -13.70
C GLY A 124 -7.46 -5.56 -13.02
N TYR A 125 -7.03 -4.33 -12.70
CA TYR A 125 -7.77 -3.40 -11.84
C TYR A 125 -7.96 -2.03 -12.46
N ASP A 126 -9.05 -1.33 -12.06
CA ASP A 126 -9.27 0.08 -12.35
C ASP A 126 -8.61 0.95 -11.26
N TYR A 127 -8.62 0.47 -10.00
CA TYR A 127 -8.05 1.16 -8.86
C TYR A 127 -7.28 0.18 -7.96
N ILE A 128 -6.15 0.65 -7.44
CA ILE A 128 -5.42 0.01 -6.35
C ILE A 128 -5.31 1.04 -5.22
N LEU A 129 -5.86 0.72 -4.04
CA LEU A 129 -5.80 1.59 -2.86
C LEU A 129 -4.87 0.96 -1.83
N MET A 130 -3.84 1.68 -1.41
CA MET A 130 -2.85 1.21 -0.43
C MET A 130 -3.10 1.88 0.92
N ASP A 131 -3.43 1.10 1.96
CA ASP A 131 -3.56 1.59 3.34
C ASP A 131 -2.19 1.63 4.01
N CYS A 132 -1.65 2.83 4.21
CA CYS A 132 -0.29 3.02 4.71
C CYS A 132 -0.22 3.06 6.23
N MET A 133 0.84 2.48 6.80
CA MET A 133 1.16 2.60 8.22
C MET A 133 1.42 4.06 8.63
N PRO A 134 1.23 4.43 9.92
CA PRO A 134 1.47 5.79 10.42
C PRO A 134 2.96 6.06 10.70
N SER A 135 3.81 5.87 9.70
CA SER A 135 5.26 6.09 9.81
C SER A 135 5.84 6.62 8.49
N LEU A 136 7.12 7.02 8.51
CA LEU A 136 7.89 7.37 7.31
C LEU A 136 9.00 6.34 7.03
N GLY A 137 8.78 5.08 7.36
CA GLY A 137 9.71 3.99 7.09
C GLY A 137 9.77 3.59 5.62
N MET A 138 10.58 2.58 5.31
CA MET A 138 10.80 2.09 3.95
C MET A 138 9.52 1.56 3.29
N LEU A 139 8.58 1.00 4.05
CA LEU A 139 7.28 0.59 3.52
C LEU A 139 6.47 1.80 3.01
N THR A 140 6.44 2.90 3.77
CA THR A 140 5.77 4.13 3.33
C THR A 140 6.46 4.73 2.09
N VAL A 141 7.78 4.71 2.01
CA VAL A 141 8.51 5.13 0.81
C VAL A 141 8.13 4.26 -0.39
N ASN A 142 8.04 2.93 -0.22
CA ASN A 142 7.59 2.01 -1.27
C ASN A 142 6.16 2.31 -1.75
N THR A 143 5.22 2.59 -0.82
CA THR A 143 3.84 2.93 -1.19
C THR A 143 3.77 4.24 -1.97
N LEU A 144 4.54 5.26 -1.55
CA LEU A 144 4.60 6.55 -2.25
C LEU A 144 5.26 6.43 -3.63
N ALA A 145 6.33 5.62 -3.76
CA ALA A 145 7.00 5.38 -5.05
C ALA A 145 6.16 4.56 -6.03
N ALA A 146 5.21 3.76 -5.54
CA ALA A 146 4.30 2.97 -6.35
C ALA A 146 3.02 3.71 -6.74
N ALA A 147 2.67 4.80 -6.05
CA ALA A 147 1.42 5.50 -6.20
C ALA A 147 1.45 6.53 -7.33
N ASP A 148 0.32 6.65 -8.07
CA ASP A 148 0.07 7.73 -9.02
C ASP A 148 -0.46 8.98 -8.31
N SER A 149 -1.11 8.80 -7.15
CA SER A 149 -1.65 9.90 -6.34
C SER A 149 -1.72 9.53 -4.85
N VAL A 150 -1.84 10.56 -4.01
CA VAL A 150 -1.87 10.42 -2.56
C VAL A 150 -3.15 11.04 -2.01
N LEU A 151 -3.88 10.28 -1.18
CA LEU A 151 -5.01 10.75 -0.39
C LEU A 151 -4.59 10.86 1.08
N ILE A 152 -4.72 12.05 1.66
CA ILE A 152 -4.26 12.33 3.02
C ILE A 152 -5.48 12.67 3.89
N PRO A 153 -6.02 11.71 4.66
CA PRO A 153 -7.07 12.00 5.64
C PRO A 153 -6.51 12.89 6.75
N VAL A 154 -7.13 14.05 6.98
CA VAL A 154 -6.65 15.05 7.97
C VAL A 154 -7.76 15.37 8.97
N GLN A 155 -7.44 15.33 10.26
CA GLN A 155 -8.28 15.88 11.29
C GLN A 155 -8.00 17.38 11.47
N ALA A 156 -9.02 18.20 11.64
CA ALA A 156 -8.92 19.65 11.86
C ALA A 156 -8.36 19.97 13.27
N GLN A 157 -7.09 19.61 13.51
CA GLN A 157 -6.36 19.84 14.77
C GLN A 157 -5.00 20.44 14.47
N TYR A 158 -4.52 21.36 15.34
CA TYR A 158 -3.25 22.07 15.15
C TYR A 158 -2.02 21.13 14.96
N LEU A 159 -1.92 20.06 15.74
CA LEU A 159 -0.83 19.09 15.62
C LEU A 159 -0.84 18.28 14.31
N SER A 160 -1.98 18.20 13.65
CA SER A 160 -2.09 17.54 12.35
C SER A 160 -1.45 18.34 11.23
N ALA A 161 -1.38 19.67 11.34
CA ALA A 161 -0.76 20.55 10.35
C ALA A 161 0.77 20.32 10.26
N LYS A 162 1.45 20.15 11.40
CA LYS A 162 2.89 19.91 11.42
C LYS A 162 3.28 18.55 10.84
N GLY A 163 2.49 17.51 11.14
CA GLY A 163 2.69 16.17 10.55
C GLY A 163 2.44 16.16 9.05
N LEU A 164 1.47 16.95 8.56
CA LEU A 164 1.20 17.12 7.14
C LEU A 164 2.39 17.74 6.40
N GLU A 165 3.02 18.77 6.97
CA GLU A 165 4.19 19.43 6.38
C GLU A 165 5.36 18.43 6.18
N GLN A 166 5.66 17.61 7.19
CA GLN A 166 6.68 16.56 7.09
C GLN A 166 6.34 15.52 6.03
N LEU A 167 5.08 15.11 5.94
CA LEU A 167 4.61 14.15 4.92
C LEU A 167 4.76 14.74 3.51
N LEU A 168 4.40 16.00 3.29
CA LEU A 168 4.57 16.68 2.01
C LEU A 168 6.04 16.79 1.59
N GLN A 169 6.95 17.05 2.53
CA GLN A 169 8.39 17.01 2.26
C GLN A 169 8.84 15.60 1.83
N THR A 170 8.35 14.55 2.48
CA THR A 170 8.68 13.17 2.11
C THR A 170 8.16 12.81 0.72
N ILE A 171 6.92 13.21 0.40
CA ILE A 171 6.33 13.01 -0.94
C ILE A 171 7.19 13.72 -2.01
N ASN A 172 7.56 14.97 -1.78
CA ASN A 172 8.40 15.72 -2.71
C ASN A 172 9.77 15.04 -2.91
N ASN A 173 10.40 14.54 -1.85
CA ASN A 173 11.64 13.79 -1.96
C ASN A 173 11.46 12.49 -2.77
N CYS A 174 10.39 11.74 -2.53
CA CYS A 174 10.09 10.53 -3.32
C CYS A 174 9.90 10.85 -4.81
N LEU A 175 9.22 11.95 -5.14
CA LEU A 175 9.03 12.39 -6.53
C LEU A 175 10.36 12.72 -7.22
N LEU A 176 11.30 13.37 -6.53
CA LEU A 176 12.63 13.65 -7.07
C LEU A 176 13.40 12.36 -7.38
N TYR A 177 13.41 11.39 -6.46
CA TYR A 177 14.08 10.10 -6.67
C TYR A 177 13.47 9.23 -7.76
N THR A 178 12.17 9.41 -8.06
CA THR A 178 11.49 8.65 -9.13
C THR A 178 11.60 9.30 -10.50
N SER A 179 11.76 10.63 -10.58
CA SER A 179 11.94 11.36 -11.84
C SER A 179 13.39 11.26 -12.37
N ASP A 180 14.39 11.34 -11.52
CA ASP A 180 15.82 11.25 -11.96
C ASP A 180 16.20 9.86 -12.49
N ALA A 181 15.44 8.82 -12.15
CA ALA A 181 15.65 7.45 -12.68
C ALA A 181 14.99 7.21 -14.04
N ALA A 182 14.29 8.18 -14.61
CA ALA A 182 13.65 8.09 -15.92
C ALA A 182 14.52 8.71 -17.04
N ASP A 183 15.61 9.40 -16.70
CA ASP A 183 16.51 10.11 -17.62
C ASP A 183 17.88 9.42 -17.81
N GLU A 184 18.10 8.24 -17.24
CA GLU A 184 19.24 7.34 -17.50
C GLU A 184 18.76 6.05 -18.20
#